data_43109d06b783f3c362b24529593e5ab5
#
_entry.id   43109d06b783f3c362b24529593e5ab5
#
_cell.length_a   1.000
_cell.length_b   1.000
_cell.length_c   1.000
_cell.angle_alpha   90.00
_cell.angle_beta   90.00
_cell.angle_gamma   90.00
#
_symmetry.space_group_name_H-M   'P 1'
#
loop_
_entity.id
_entity.type
_entity.pdbx_description
1 polymer ?
#
loop_
_entity_poly.entity_id
_entity_poly.type
_entity_poly.pdbx_seq_one_letter_code
_entity_poly.pdbx_strand_id
1 'polypeptide(L)'
;DRKSTRLNSSHQITSYAAFCLEKKIVQNNTLPRMAMALLAGGALALATMLLQQIMRNPLASDSTLAVSSGAQTALVAATVFAPALLAWGNAPVAFGGAALALALVLWLSARRDLVPLLVVLAGLVTALYLGAFAGIITLFYSEETRGIMLWGAGSLLQDSWHDSLQLLWRIAAAAALIAILAKPLAMMSLSDTQAAALGMPVKTIRLAALAAAAFLSANVVGMVGMMGFVGLAAATAVRQLGVRTLWARLPMAFVFGALMLLLTDNLLVLLNHYHQVDLPAGAVTGLIGAPLLLWLMMRLPARAPFQTASAQTVARTQASPWLLRLPLLLLFAATLALLAGQSANGWQLTFHPDFLNLRYLRLFTAAACGIMLATAGVFLQRLTQNPMASPELLGISPGTALGVMAAVLLFDVQVLSSVFWFIGISSALFTLWLIMLFNRKNGLQPEKVLLTGIAVAALADAFIRVWTAGGDLRVQQLLIWLSGSTYQATPLLSGAVFAVSILLLTAALPLSRWLGLLGFNAVVAQSAGVNVAAARTVLIVFSALLTALATLLIGPLSFVGLLAPHLANMLGARLPHQQLTAAALIGATVMVLADWLGRQIGFPYEIPAGLMATLLGGGYFLLIMRRM
;
A
#
# COMPACT_ATOMS: atom_id res chain seq x y z
N ASP A 1 60.48 -1.24 -40.57
CA ASP A 1 60.10 -0.04 -39.78
C ASP A 1 58.75 0.60 -40.12
N ARG A 2 58.22 0.42 -41.30
CA ARG A 2 56.87 0.88 -41.65
C ARG A 2 55.70 0.09 -40.99
N LYS A 3 55.95 -1.14 -40.51
CA LYS A 3 54.92 -1.96 -39.79
C LYS A 3 54.81 -1.59 -38.31
N SER A 4 55.90 -1.22 -37.65
CA SER A 4 55.87 -0.82 -36.23
C SER A 4 55.22 0.55 -36.03
N THR A 5 55.43 1.49 -36.98
CA THR A 5 54.81 2.83 -36.94
C THR A 5 53.29 2.79 -37.21
N ARG A 6 52.79 1.85 -38.06
CA ARG A 6 51.35 1.65 -38.29
C ARG A 6 50.66 0.96 -37.11
N LEU A 7 51.32 0.02 -36.43
CA LEU A 7 50.80 -0.62 -35.21
C LEU A 7 50.70 0.38 -34.04
N ASN A 8 51.69 1.26 -33.87
CA ASN A 8 51.67 2.29 -32.84
C ASN A 8 50.59 3.35 -33.10
N SER A 9 50.36 3.75 -34.36
CA SER A 9 49.28 4.69 -34.70
C SER A 9 47.88 4.08 -34.54
N SER A 10 47.70 2.78 -34.84
CA SER A 10 46.40 2.10 -34.63
C SER A 10 46.10 1.93 -33.14
N HIS A 11 47.05 1.62 -32.30
CA HIS A 11 46.91 1.57 -30.83
C HIS A 11 46.59 2.95 -30.23
N GLN A 12 47.22 4.01 -30.69
CA GLN A 12 46.90 5.38 -30.26
C GLN A 12 45.50 5.82 -30.70
N ILE A 13 45.09 5.50 -31.93
CA ILE A 13 43.72 5.83 -32.42
C ILE A 13 42.68 5.04 -31.64
N THR A 14 42.88 3.75 -31.34
CA THR A 14 41.96 2.95 -30.54
C THR A 14 41.90 3.43 -29.09
N SER A 15 43.02 3.80 -28.46
CA SER A 15 43.01 4.35 -27.10
C SER A 15 42.35 5.73 -27.02
N TYR A 16 42.53 6.61 -28.02
CA TYR A 16 41.88 7.90 -28.11
C TYR A 16 40.38 7.77 -28.38
N ALA A 17 39.97 6.83 -29.22
CA ALA A 17 38.57 6.52 -29.48
C ALA A 17 37.88 5.96 -28.22
N ALA A 18 38.53 5.06 -27.48
CA ALA A 18 38.06 4.55 -26.20
C ALA A 18 37.89 5.65 -25.14
N PHE A 19 38.88 6.55 -25.02
CA PHE A 19 38.83 7.70 -24.11
C PHE A 19 37.68 8.68 -24.48
N CYS A 20 37.48 8.96 -25.78
CA CYS A 20 36.38 9.78 -26.24
C CYS A 20 35.02 9.13 -25.98
N LEU A 21 34.91 7.80 -26.11
CA LEU A 21 33.73 7.04 -25.81
C LEU A 21 33.41 7.07 -24.31
N GLU A 22 34.40 6.79 -23.46
CA GLU A 22 34.26 6.89 -21.99
C GLU A 22 33.81 8.29 -21.55
N LYS A 23 34.43 9.33 -22.10
CA LYS A 23 34.03 10.73 -21.84
C LYS A 23 32.60 11.02 -22.23
N LYS A 24 32.13 10.52 -23.37
CA LYS A 24 30.76 10.67 -23.84
C LYS A 24 29.77 9.89 -22.92
N ILE A 25 30.13 8.68 -22.51
CA ILE A 25 29.33 7.89 -21.56
C ILE A 25 29.18 8.64 -20.24
N VAL A 26 30.27 9.15 -19.68
CA VAL A 26 30.22 9.92 -18.44
C VAL A 26 29.34 11.16 -18.58
N GLN A 27 29.52 11.93 -19.67
CA GLN A 27 28.78 13.19 -19.86
C GLN A 27 27.30 13.00 -20.18
N ASN A 28 26.92 11.97 -20.94
CA ASN A 28 25.54 11.80 -21.41
C ASN A 28 24.71 10.79 -20.59
N ASN A 29 25.35 9.87 -19.88
CA ASN A 29 24.65 8.84 -19.11
C ASN A 29 24.90 8.98 -17.60
N THR A 30 26.20 8.99 -17.17
CA THR A 30 26.51 8.96 -15.73
C THR A 30 26.13 10.26 -15.02
N LEU A 31 26.54 11.41 -15.56
CA LEU A 31 26.23 12.72 -14.94
C LEU A 31 24.74 13.05 -14.93
N PRO A 32 23.97 12.86 -16.04
CA PRO A 32 22.52 13.05 -16.02
C PRO A 32 21.82 12.11 -15.04
N ARG A 33 22.26 10.84 -14.93
CA ARG A 33 21.75 9.86 -13.97
C ARG A 33 21.96 10.33 -12.53
N MET A 34 23.15 10.79 -12.17
CA MET A 34 23.45 11.34 -10.85
C MET A 34 22.61 12.60 -10.56
N ALA A 35 22.48 13.48 -11.54
CA ALA A 35 21.63 14.68 -11.43
C ALA A 35 20.16 14.28 -11.22
N MET A 36 19.66 13.30 -11.97
CA MET A 36 18.29 12.79 -11.81
C MET A 36 18.10 12.19 -10.42
N ALA A 37 19.04 11.42 -9.90
CA ALA A 37 18.98 10.87 -8.54
C ALA A 37 18.88 11.97 -7.47
N LEU A 38 19.74 13.01 -7.57
CA LEU A 38 19.69 14.15 -6.65
C LEU A 38 18.36 14.90 -6.71
N LEU A 39 17.88 15.19 -7.91
CA LEU A 39 16.65 15.95 -8.12
C LEU A 39 15.41 15.15 -7.70
N ALA A 40 15.31 13.89 -8.12
CA ALA A 40 14.17 13.04 -7.79
C ALA A 40 14.08 12.75 -6.29
N GLY A 41 15.20 12.39 -5.65
CA GLY A 41 15.25 12.15 -4.21
C GLY A 41 14.90 13.39 -3.40
N GLY A 42 15.45 14.56 -3.80
CA GLY A 42 15.14 15.83 -3.17
C GLY A 42 13.68 16.24 -3.32
N ALA A 43 13.11 16.08 -4.53
CA ALA A 43 11.71 16.39 -4.81
C ALA A 43 10.73 15.53 -4.00
N LEU A 44 10.97 14.21 -3.91
CA LEU A 44 10.14 13.30 -3.10
C LEU A 44 10.21 13.63 -1.61
N ALA A 45 11.39 13.97 -1.10
CA ALA A 45 11.55 14.38 0.29
C ALA A 45 10.86 15.70 0.59
N LEU A 46 10.94 16.66 -0.32
CA LEU A 46 10.24 17.94 -0.22
C LEU A 46 8.72 17.74 -0.24
N ALA A 47 8.21 16.96 -1.19
CA ALA A 47 6.79 16.60 -1.28
C ALA A 47 6.30 15.93 0.01
N THR A 48 7.03 14.93 0.51
CA THR A 48 6.69 14.22 1.73
C THR A 48 6.70 15.15 2.95
N MET A 49 7.69 16.05 3.08
CA MET A 49 7.74 17.02 4.19
C MET A 49 6.53 17.95 4.18
N LEU A 50 6.08 18.41 2.99
CA LEU A 50 4.87 19.19 2.83
C LEU A 50 3.63 18.42 3.28
N LEU A 51 3.47 17.18 2.79
CA LEU A 51 2.35 16.32 3.14
C LEU A 51 2.28 16.07 4.64
N GLN A 52 3.41 15.78 5.26
CA GLN A 52 3.48 15.58 6.71
C GLN A 52 3.11 16.83 7.49
N GLN A 53 3.48 18.02 6.99
CA GLN A 53 3.12 19.30 7.61
C GLN A 53 1.62 19.57 7.52
N ILE A 54 1.01 19.36 6.35
CA ILE A 54 -0.40 19.64 6.06
C ILE A 54 -1.32 18.63 6.74
N MET A 55 -0.94 17.34 6.65
CA MET A 55 -1.73 16.24 7.23
C MET A 55 -1.51 16.07 8.72
N ARG A 56 -0.52 16.77 9.31
CA ARG A 56 -0.09 16.57 10.70
C ARG A 56 0.16 15.09 11.02
N ASN A 57 0.51 14.32 10.02
CA ASN A 57 0.75 12.89 10.11
C ASN A 57 2.19 12.59 9.67
N PRO A 58 3.04 12.04 10.55
CA PRO A 58 4.43 11.72 10.21
C PRO A 58 4.57 10.61 9.16
N LEU A 59 3.50 9.89 8.85
CA LEU A 59 3.47 8.82 7.86
C LEU A 59 2.92 9.26 6.50
N ALA A 60 2.46 10.51 6.39
CA ALA A 60 1.98 11.01 5.11
C ALA A 60 3.13 11.03 4.09
N SER A 61 2.88 10.50 2.91
CA SER A 61 3.79 10.42 1.77
C SER A 61 3.00 10.56 0.45
N ASP A 62 3.67 10.53 -0.67
CA ASP A 62 3.07 10.55 -2.00
C ASP A 62 2.06 9.42 -2.24
N SER A 63 2.32 8.22 -1.69
CA SER A 63 1.40 7.10 -1.76
C SER A 63 0.06 7.36 -1.06
N THR A 64 0.03 8.26 -0.07
CA THR A 64 -1.21 8.61 0.64
C THR A 64 -2.16 9.51 -0.17
N LEU A 65 -1.74 10.03 -1.32
CA LEU A 65 -2.57 10.82 -2.25
C LEU A 65 -2.95 10.08 -3.53
N ALA A 66 -2.67 8.78 -3.62
CA ALA A 66 -2.88 7.94 -4.81
C ALA A 66 -2.15 8.42 -6.08
N VAL A 67 -1.18 9.32 -5.98
CA VAL A 67 -0.45 9.90 -7.12
C VAL A 67 0.28 8.80 -7.90
N SER A 68 1.06 7.98 -7.21
CA SER A 68 1.82 6.87 -7.82
C SER A 68 0.90 5.80 -8.42
N SER A 69 -0.19 5.44 -7.72
CA SER A 69 -1.17 4.47 -8.23
C SER A 69 -1.90 4.99 -9.47
N GLY A 70 -2.22 6.30 -9.51
CA GLY A 70 -2.82 6.94 -10.67
C GLY A 70 -1.90 6.94 -11.89
N ALA A 71 -0.62 7.26 -11.68
CA ALA A 71 0.40 7.21 -12.73
C ALA A 71 0.55 5.80 -13.31
N GLN A 72 0.69 4.80 -12.45
CA GLN A 72 0.83 3.39 -12.85
C GLN A 72 -0.39 2.89 -13.60
N THR A 73 -1.59 3.15 -13.08
CA THR A 73 -2.84 2.73 -13.72
C THR A 73 -3.00 3.35 -15.11
N ALA A 74 -2.69 4.64 -15.25
CA ALA A 74 -2.77 5.31 -16.55
C ALA A 74 -1.78 4.73 -17.56
N LEU A 75 -0.55 4.43 -17.15
CA LEU A 75 0.44 3.80 -18.02
C LEU A 75 0.04 2.39 -18.43
N VAL A 76 -0.35 1.55 -17.48
CA VAL A 76 -0.82 0.19 -17.77
C VAL A 76 -2.03 0.21 -18.70
N ALA A 77 -3.00 1.08 -18.45
CA ALA A 77 -4.17 1.22 -19.31
C ALA A 77 -3.81 1.77 -20.70
N ALA A 78 -2.91 2.75 -20.80
CA ALA A 78 -2.46 3.29 -22.07
C ALA A 78 -1.70 2.25 -22.90
N THR A 79 -0.85 1.43 -22.28
CA THR A 79 -0.10 0.37 -22.96
C THR A 79 -1.02 -0.61 -23.67
N VAL A 80 -2.13 -0.99 -23.02
CA VAL A 80 -3.05 -2.01 -23.56
C VAL A 80 -4.12 -1.39 -24.47
N PHE A 81 -4.76 -0.29 -24.03
CA PHE A 81 -5.97 0.21 -24.69
C PHE A 81 -5.71 1.42 -25.60
N ALA A 82 -4.61 2.14 -25.40
CA ALA A 82 -4.32 3.37 -26.14
C ALA A 82 -2.81 3.58 -26.34
N PRO A 83 -2.09 2.64 -27.01
CA PRO A 83 -0.62 2.71 -27.16
C PRO A 83 -0.16 3.97 -27.91
N ALA A 84 -1.02 4.57 -28.72
CA ALA A 84 -0.74 5.83 -29.41
C ALA A 84 -0.43 7.00 -28.45
N LEU A 85 -0.97 6.98 -27.22
CA LEU A 85 -0.65 7.99 -26.20
C LEU A 85 0.81 7.91 -25.73
N LEU A 86 1.40 6.71 -25.77
CA LEU A 86 2.79 6.49 -25.37
C LEU A 86 3.80 7.00 -26.41
N ALA A 87 3.36 7.32 -27.64
CA ALA A 87 4.20 7.98 -28.61
C ALA A 87 4.71 9.36 -28.13
N TRP A 88 4.02 9.97 -27.17
CA TRP A 88 4.44 11.23 -26.52
C TRP A 88 5.36 11.00 -25.31
N GLY A 89 5.71 9.75 -25.03
CA GLY A 89 6.50 9.32 -23.88
C GLY A 89 5.65 8.90 -22.69
N ASN A 90 6.27 8.20 -21.74
CA ASN A 90 5.60 7.71 -20.53
C ASN A 90 5.26 8.83 -19.53
N ALA A 91 6.10 9.87 -19.45
CA ALA A 91 5.97 10.94 -18.46
C ALA A 91 4.66 11.73 -18.55
N PRO A 92 4.18 12.19 -19.75
CA PRO A 92 2.89 12.88 -19.85
C PRO A 92 1.71 12.03 -19.44
N VAL A 93 1.70 10.74 -19.80
CA VAL A 93 0.62 9.80 -19.47
C VAL A 93 0.60 9.53 -17.96
N ALA A 94 1.75 9.26 -17.37
CA ALA A 94 1.89 9.07 -15.92
C ALA A 94 1.45 10.32 -15.14
N PHE A 95 1.89 11.51 -15.58
CA PHE A 95 1.49 12.77 -14.97
C PHE A 95 -0.03 12.99 -15.06
N GLY A 96 -0.63 12.72 -16.22
CA GLY A 96 -2.08 12.80 -16.40
C GLY A 96 -2.85 11.90 -15.46
N GLY A 97 -2.40 10.63 -15.33
CA GLY A 97 -2.99 9.66 -14.40
C GLY A 97 -2.85 10.07 -12.93
N ALA A 98 -1.68 10.58 -12.55
CA ALA A 98 -1.43 11.11 -11.22
C ALA A 98 -2.32 12.33 -10.89
N ALA A 99 -2.46 13.24 -11.85
CA ALA A 99 -3.31 14.42 -11.70
C ALA A 99 -4.79 14.06 -11.58
N LEU A 100 -5.27 13.09 -12.36
CA LEU A 100 -6.65 12.56 -12.25
C LEU A 100 -6.90 11.90 -10.91
N ALA A 101 -5.98 11.07 -10.42
CA ALA A 101 -6.09 10.45 -9.11
C ALA A 101 -6.14 11.49 -7.99
N LEU A 102 -5.25 12.49 -8.02
CA LEU A 102 -5.28 13.61 -7.08
C LEU A 102 -6.59 14.40 -7.17
N ALA A 103 -7.05 14.72 -8.37
CA ALA A 103 -8.31 15.44 -8.58
C ALA A 103 -9.49 14.66 -7.96
N LEU A 104 -9.52 13.34 -8.10
CA LEU A 104 -10.51 12.47 -7.47
C LEU A 104 -10.44 12.54 -5.94
N VAL A 105 -9.24 12.44 -5.35
CA VAL A 105 -9.02 12.54 -3.89
C VAL A 105 -9.49 13.90 -3.36
N LEU A 106 -9.12 14.97 -4.04
CA LEU A 106 -9.53 16.33 -3.65
C LEU A 106 -11.05 16.53 -3.79
N TRP A 107 -11.64 16.02 -4.87
CA TRP A 107 -13.09 16.10 -5.09
C TRP A 107 -13.88 15.36 -4.02
N LEU A 108 -13.42 14.18 -3.61
CA LEU A 108 -14.03 13.41 -2.51
C LEU A 108 -13.94 14.12 -1.16
N SER A 109 -12.82 14.83 -0.91
CA SER A 109 -12.55 15.48 0.38
C SER A 109 -13.05 16.94 0.44
N ALA A 110 -13.41 17.54 -0.70
CA ALA A 110 -13.70 18.98 -0.81
C ALA A 110 -14.90 19.44 0.03
N ARG A 111 -15.92 18.59 0.20
CA ARG A 111 -17.13 18.90 0.96
C ARG A 111 -16.90 19.08 2.45
N ARG A 112 -15.82 18.57 2.99
CA ARG A 112 -15.42 18.65 4.41
C ARG A 112 -14.13 19.45 4.59
N ASP A 113 -13.97 20.51 3.80
CA ASP A 113 -12.84 21.45 3.91
C ASP A 113 -11.45 20.81 3.90
N LEU A 114 -11.33 19.69 3.17
CA LEU A 114 -10.07 18.96 3.04
C LEU A 114 -9.48 18.52 4.40
N VAL A 115 -10.32 18.10 5.35
CA VAL A 115 -9.85 17.61 6.65
C VAL A 115 -8.80 16.51 6.44
N PRO A 116 -7.63 16.60 7.10
CA PRO A 116 -6.49 15.70 6.86
C PRO A 116 -6.84 14.22 6.86
N LEU A 117 -7.64 13.77 7.83
CA LEU A 117 -8.08 12.37 7.94
C LEU A 117 -8.84 11.90 6.69
N LEU A 118 -9.76 12.75 6.18
CA LEU A 118 -10.56 12.40 5.00
C LEU A 118 -9.72 12.41 3.71
N VAL A 119 -8.76 13.33 3.59
CA VAL A 119 -7.84 13.35 2.42
C VAL A 119 -6.99 12.08 2.39
N VAL A 120 -6.41 11.68 3.52
CA VAL A 120 -5.61 10.45 3.61
C VAL A 120 -6.46 9.22 3.34
N LEU A 121 -7.69 9.17 3.87
CA LEU A 121 -8.62 8.06 3.65
C LEU A 121 -9.04 7.98 2.17
N ALA A 122 -9.41 9.11 1.56
CA ALA A 122 -9.73 9.19 0.14
C ALA A 122 -8.55 8.74 -0.72
N GLY A 123 -7.35 9.19 -0.39
CA GLY A 123 -6.13 8.81 -1.11
C GLY A 123 -5.83 7.31 -1.00
N LEU A 124 -5.90 6.75 0.21
CA LEU A 124 -5.67 5.31 0.43
C LEU A 124 -6.66 4.46 -0.37
N VAL A 125 -7.97 4.77 -0.27
CA VAL A 125 -9.01 4.01 -0.99
C VAL A 125 -8.86 4.17 -2.50
N THR A 126 -8.58 5.37 -2.97
CA THR A 126 -8.31 5.62 -4.41
C THR A 126 -7.09 4.85 -4.88
N ALA A 127 -6.01 4.81 -4.09
CA ALA A 127 -4.79 4.06 -4.42
C ALA A 127 -5.05 2.56 -4.53
N LEU A 128 -5.78 1.98 -3.58
CA LEU A 128 -6.15 0.57 -3.60
C LEU A 128 -7.08 0.24 -4.77
N TYR A 129 -8.06 1.10 -5.05
CA TYR A 129 -8.99 0.93 -6.17
C TYR A 129 -8.27 0.96 -7.53
N LEU A 130 -7.41 1.97 -7.75
CA LEU A 130 -6.62 2.09 -8.97
C LEU A 130 -5.59 0.96 -9.09
N GLY A 131 -4.96 0.58 -7.97
CA GLY A 131 -4.03 -0.55 -7.94
C GLY A 131 -4.70 -1.88 -8.30
N ALA A 132 -5.93 -2.13 -7.82
CA ALA A 132 -6.70 -3.32 -8.20
C ALA A 132 -7.07 -3.31 -9.68
N PHE A 133 -7.45 -2.15 -10.22
CA PHE A 133 -7.75 -2.00 -11.63
C PHE A 133 -6.51 -2.25 -12.51
N ALA A 134 -5.37 -1.64 -12.16
CA ALA A 134 -4.10 -1.91 -12.83
C ALA A 134 -3.69 -3.37 -12.73
N GLY A 135 -3.88 -4.00 -11.56
CA GLY A 135 -3.60 -5.43 -11.33
C GLY A 135 -4.42 -6.35 -12.23
N ILE A 136 -5.70 -6.04 -12.46
CA ILE A 136 -6.55 -6.80 -13.38
C ILE A 136 -6.03 -6.70 -14.82
N ILE A 137 -5.72 -5.49 -15.29
CA ILE A 137 -5.17 -5.30 -16.64
C ILE A 137 -3.86 -6.06 -16.78
N THR A 138 -2.97 -5.94 -15.81
CA THR A 138 -1.68 -6.63 -15.82
C THR A 138 -1.82 -8.16 -15.82
N LEU A 139 -2.83 -8.69 -15.13
CA LEU A 139 -3.08 -10.13 -15.10
C LEU A 139 -3.51 -10.67 -16.46
N PHE A 140 -4.38 -9.95 -17.18
CA PHE A 140 -4.88 -10.38 -18.49
C PHE A 140 -3.93 -10.06 -19.65
N TYR A 141 -3.10 -9.04 -19.50
CA TYR A 141 -2.19 -8.53 -20.53
C TYR A 141 -0.75 -8.51 -20.00
N SER A 142 -0.31 -9.64 -19.45
CA SER A 142 0.99 -9.72 -18.74
C SER A 142 2.19 -9.45 -19.65
N GLU A 143 2.14 -9.90 -20.91
CA GLU A 143 3.24 -9.69 -21.86
C GLU A 143 3.34 -8.21 -22.28
N GLU A 144 2.21 -7.59 -22.61
CA GLU A 144 2.17 -6.19 -23.05
C GLU A 144 2.57 -5.24 -21.91
N THR A 145 2.23 -5.58 -20.68
CA THR A 145 2.49 -4.73 -19.50
C THR A 145 3.85 -4.97 -18.86
N ARG A 146 4.60 -5.99 -19.27
CA ARG A 146 5.90 -6.36 -18.68
C ARG A 146 6.89 -5.19 -18.66
N GLY A 147 7.01 -4.44 -19.75
CA GLY A 147 7.90 -3.27 -19.83
C GLY A 147 7.51 -2.16 -18.86
N ILE A 148 6.21 -1.92 -18.68
CA ILE A 148 5.70 -0.91 -17.75
C ILE A 148 5.87 -1.37 -16.29
N MET A 149 5.78 -2.67 -15.99
CA MET A 149 6.06 -3.19 -14.66
C MET A 149 7.53 -2.97 -14.26
N LEU A 150 8.47 -3.22 -15.17
CA LEU A 150 9.89 -2.96 -14.95
C LEU A 150 10.16 -1.47 -14.74
N TRP A 151 9.58 -0.60 -15.58
CA TRP A 151 9.67 0.84 -15.41
C TRP A 151 9.02 1.29 -14.08
N GLY A 152 7.86 0.74 -13.73
CA GLY A 152 7.16 1.01 -12.48
C GLY A 152 7.94 0.63 -11.22
N ALA A 153 8.87 -0.31 -11.33
CA ALA A 153 9.77 -0.66 -10.24
C ALA A 153 10.86 0.39 -9.97
N GLY A 154 10.94 1.43 -10.81
CA GLY A 154 11.82 2.59 -10.68
C GLY A 154 13.17 2.42 -11.37
N SER A 155 13.48 3.32 -12.33
CA SER A 155 14.74 3.35 -13.06
C SER A 155 15.29 4.77 -13.11
N LEU A 156 16.56 4.92 -12.78
CA LEU A 156 17.31 6.18 -12.86
C LEU A 156 18.17 6.29 -14.13
N LEU A 157 18.04 5.31 -15.05
CA LEU A 157 18.80 5.33 -16.30
C LEU A 157 18.43 6.57 -17.13
N GLN A 158 19.45 7.26 -17.61
CA GLN A 158 19.32 8.47 -18.43
C GLN A 158 20.25 8.37 -19.63
N ASP A 159 19.75 8.76 -20.80
CA ASP A 159 20.52 8.78 -22.04
C ASP A 159 20.90 10.21 -22.45
N SER A 160 20.40 11.21 -21.73
CA SER A 160 20.64 12.63 -22.00
C SER A 160 20.33 13.51 -20.79
N TRP A 161 20.70 14.78 -20.87
CA TRP A 161 20.37 15.80 -19.87
C TRP A 161 18.91 16.29 -19.92
N HIS A 162 18.15 15.91 -20.93
CA HIS A 162 16.83 16.47 -21.22
C HIS A 162 15.87 16.32 -20.02
N ASP A 163 15.71 15.10 -19.52
CA ASP A 163 14.77 14.82 -18.43
C ASP A 163 15.23 15.41 -17.10
N SER A 164 16.54 15.37 -16.83
CA SER A 164 17.11 15.97 -15.62
C SER A 164 16.91 17.50 -15.61
N LEU A 165 17.10 18.19 -16.74
CA LEU A 165 16.86 19.63 -16.86
C LEU A 165 15.37 19.96 -16.76
N GLN A 166 14.50 19.17 -17.39
CA GLN A 166 13.06 19.34 -17.24
C GLN A 166 12.62 19.20 -15.79
N LEU A 167 13.11 18.18 -15.07
CA LEU A 167 12.78 17.99 -13.66
C LEU A 167 13.29 19.16 -12.82
N LEU A 168 14.50 19.67 -13.08
CA LEU A 168 15.07 20.83 -12.38
C LEU A 168 14.15 22.06 -12.45
N TRP A 169 13.67 22.43 -13.66
CA TRP A 169 12.76 23.56 -13.84
C TRP A 169 11.42 23.38 -13.11
N ARG A 170 10.88 22.16 -13.16
CA ARG A 170 9.62 21.84 -12.47
C ARG A 170 9.79 21.89 -10.95
N ILE A 171 10.92 21.42 -10.43
CA ILE A 171 11.25 21.54 -8.99
C ILE A 171 11.44 23.01 -8.62
N ALA A 172 12.14 23.81 -9.44
CA ALA A 172 12.35 25.23 -9.18
C ALA A 172 11.01 25.99 -9.10
N ALA A 173 10.08 25.72 -10.05
CA ALA A 173 8.74 26.29 -10.02
C ALA A 173 7.95 25.91 -8.76
N ALA A 174 7.98 24.63 -8.38
CA ALA A 174 7.33 24.16 -7.15
C ALA A 174 7.98 24.76 -5.91
N ALA A 175 9.31 24.83 -5.85
CA ALA A 175 10.06 25.44 -4.74
C ALA A 175 9.74 26.94 -4.57
N ALA A 176 9.58 27.69 -5.68
CA ALA A 176 9.15 29.07 -5.64
C ALA A 176 7.73 29.21 -5.03
N LEU A 177 6.79 28.36 -5.44
CA LEU A 177 5.44 28.32 -4.85
C LEU A 177 5.50 27.96 -3.35
N ILE A 178 6.28 26.97 -2.98
CA ILE A 178 6.46 26.54 -1.58
C ILE A 178 7.09 27.65 -0.74
N ALA A 179 8.05 28.39 -1.29
CA ALA A 179 8.67 29.52 -0.60
C ALA A 179 7.65 30.63 -0.31
N ILE A 180 6.76 30.95 -1.23
CA ILE A 180 5.66 31.90 -1.04
C ILE A 180 4.70 31.40 0.06
N LEU A 181 4.41 30.11 0.05
CA LEU A 181 3.49 29.47 1.02
C LEU A 181 4.15 29.14 2.36
N ALA A 182 5.46 29.29 2.54
CA ALA A 182 6.18 28.75 3.69
C ALA A 182 5.74 29.40 5.02
N LYS A 183 5.43 30.71 5.06
CA LYS A 183 4.87 31.36 6.24
C LYS A 183 3.49 30.82 6.61
N PRO A 184 2.49 30.82 5.72
CA PRO A 184 1.19 30.19 5.96
C PRO A 184 1.30 28.71 6.37
N LEU A 185 2.18 27.93 5.71
CA LEU A 185 2.40 26.52 6.03
C LEU A 185 2.98 26.31 7.43
N ALA A 186 3.83 27.19 7.91
CA ALA A 186 4.33 27.16 9.28
C ALA A 186 3.18 27.34 10.29
N MET A 187 2.22 28.23 10.00
CA MET A 187 1.03 28.45 10.85
C MET A 187 0.08 27.24 10.87
N MET A 188 0.10 26.37 9.88
CA MET A 188 -0.67 25.13 9.88
C MET A 188 -0.21 24.09 10.92
N SER A 189 0.89 24.36 11.65
CA SER A 189 1.23 23.60 12.86
C SER A 189 0.26 23.83 14.03
N LEU A 190 -0.47 24.95 14.01
CA LEU A 190 -1.59 25.27 14.92
C LEU A 190 -2.83 24.48 14.52
N SER A 191 -3.86 24.45 15.38
CA SER A 191 -5.16 23.89 14.99
C SER A 191 -5.80 24.68 13.84
N ASP A 192 -6.66 24.05 13.06
CA ASP A 192 -7.35 24.72 11.94
C ASP A 192 -8.19 25.91 12.41
N THR A 193 -8.82 25.77 13.59
CA THR A 193 -9.59 26.83 14.23
C THR A 193 -8.71 28.01 14.65
N GLN A 194 -7.53 27.76 15.20
CA GLN A 194 -6.57 28.82 15.58
C GLN A 194 -5.99 29.52 14.34
N ALA A 195 -5.65 28.76 13.31
CA ALA A 195 -5.14 29.31 12.06
C ALA A 195 -6.21 30.18 11.35
N ALA A 196 -7.47 29.73 11.33
CA ALA A 196 -8.59 30.50 10.79
C ALA A 196 -8.87 31.76 11.59
N ALA A 197 -8.77 31.70 12.94
CA ALA A 197 -8.92 32.88 13.80
C ALA A 197 -7.86 33.96 13.54
N LEU A 198 -6.68 33.58 13.03
CA LEU A 198 -5.64 34.50 12.58
C LEU A 198 -5.87 35.03 11.15
N GLY A 199 -7.04 34.79 10.56
CA GLY A 199 -7.41 35.26 9.22
C GLY A 199 -6.85 34.42 8.06
N MET A 200 -6.30 33.23 8.35
CA MET A 200 -5.69 32.41 7.32
C MET A 200 -6.74 31.60 6.52
N PRO A 201 -6.73 31.64 5.18
CA PRO A 201 -7.60 30.81 4.35
C PRO A 201 -7.07 29.36 4.32
N VAL A 202 -7.31 28.58 5.39
CA VAL A 202 -6.76 27.23 5.61
C VAL A 202 -7.00 26.30 4.44
N LYS A 203 -8.21 26.32 3.86
CA LYS A 203 -8.58 25.47 2.74
C LYS A 203 -7.75 25.74 1.48
N THR A 204 -7.57 27.01 1.12
CA THR A 204 -6.80 27.43 -0.07
C THR A 204 -5.32 27.07 0.08
N ILE A 205 -4.73 27.34 1.27
CA ILE A 205 -3.33 27.02 1.53
C ILE A 205 -3.11 25.52 1.53
N ARG A 206 -4.02 24.75 2.12
CA ARG A 206 -3.98 23.28 2.10
C ARG A 206 -4.06 22.74 0.68
N LEU A 207 -4.99 23.25 -0.13
CA LEU A 207 -5.12 22.84 -1.53
C LEU A 207 -3.87 23.16 -2.34
N ALA A 208 -3.33 24.38 -2.23
CA ALA A 208 -2.11 24.77 -2.94
C ALA A 208 -0.90 23.91 -2.56
N ALA A 209 -0.75 23.59 -1.28
CA ALA A 209 0.35 22.78 -0.79
C ALA A 209 0.18 21.28 -1.18
N LEU A 210 -1.05 20.75 -1.18
CA LEU A 210 -1.34 19.41 -1.71
C LEU A 210 -1.03 19.32 -3.21
N ALA A 211 -1.44 20.34 -3.97
CA ALA A 211 -1.15 20.41 -5.40
C ALA A 211 0.37 20.49 -5.66
N ALA A 212 1.11 21.29 -4.90
CA ALA A 212 2.57 21.38 -5.02
C ALA A 212 3.27 20.05 -4.70
N ALA A 213 2.86 19.37 -3.61
CA ALA A 213 3.41 18.07 -3.24
C ALA A 213 3.12 17.00 -4.31
N ALA A 214 1.88 16.94 -4.78
CA ALA A 214 1.50 15.99 -5.81
C ALA A 214 2.15 16.30 -7.17
N PHE A 215 2.31 17.59 -7.52
CA PHE A 215 3.05 18.00 -8.71
C PHE A 215 4.50 17.49 -8.68
N LEU A 216 5.19 17.65 -7.55
CA LEU A 216 6.55 17.12 -7.38
C LEU A 216 6.58 15.60 -7.52
N SER A 217 5.73 14.89 -6.80
CA SER A 217 5.67 13.42 -6.85
C SER A 217 5.28 12.90 -8.23
N ALA A 218 4.29 13.49 -8.89
CA ALA A 218 3.84 13.07 -10.21
C ALA A 218 4.93 13.24 -11.29
N ASN A 219 5.72 14.34 -11.22
CA ASN A 219 6.84 14.55 -12.14
C ASN A 219 7.95 13.52 -11.91
N VAL A 220 8.30 13.23 -10.67
CA VAL A 220 9.30 12.19 -10.37
C VAL A 220 8.80 10.83 -10.84
N VAL A 221 7.58 10.43 -10.46
CA VAL A 221 7.02 9.13 -10.86
C VAL A 221 6.91 9.02 -12.38
N GLY A 222 6.54 10.10 -13.08
CA GLY A 222 6.44 10.13 -14.54
C GLY A 222 7.77 9.95 -15.27
N MET A 223 8.90 10.35 -14.65
CA MET A 223 10.23 10.29 -15.28
C MET A 223 11.03 9.06 -14.89
N VAL A 224 10.98 8.66 -13.60
CA VAL A 224 11.84 7.60 -13.06
C VAL A 224 11.08 6.42 -12.46
N GLY A 225 9.75 6.43 -12.55
CA GLY A 225 8.91 5.40 -11.93
C GLY A 225 8.73 5.59 -10.43
N MET A 226 8.21 4.55 -9.76
CA MET A 226 7.90 4.63 -8.33
C MET A 226 9.15 4.45 -7.47
N MET A 227 9.44 5.46 -6.65
CA MET A 227 10.55 5.47 -5.68
C MET A 227 9.99 5.50 -4.26
N GLY A 228 9.84 4.33 -3.63
CA GLY A 228 9.28 4.23 -2.29
C GLY A 228 10.25 4.67 -1.20
N PHE A 229 9.71 5.13 -0.06
CA PHE A 229 10.40 5.38 1.21
C PHE A 229 11.47 6.47 1.27
N VAL A 230 12.01 6.96 0.16
CA VAL A 230 13.02 8.05 0.13
C VAL A 230 12.50 9.27 0.88
N GLY A 231 11.31 9.74 0.53
CA GLY A 231 10.69 10.90 1.16
C GLY A 231 10.43 10.69 2.65
N LEU A 232 9.88 9.54 3.05
CA LEU A 232 9.58 9.20 4.45
C LEU A 232 10.85 9.13 5.30
N ALA A 233 11.89 8.45 4.81
CA ALA A 233 13.15 8.32 5.52
C ALA A 233 13.85 9.67 5.68
N ALA A 234 13.94 10.47 4.61
CA ALA A 234 14.53 11.80 4.65
C ALA A 234 13.79 12.76 5.60
N ALA A 235 12.46 12.83 5.49
CA ALA A 235 11.64 13.68 6.35
C ALA A 235 11.73 13.27 7.83
N THR A 236 11.81 11.96 8.10
CA THR A 236 11.96 11.45 9.48
C THR A 236 13.33 11.75 10.02
N ALA A 237 14.41 11.58 9.23
CA ALA A 237 15.77 11.93 9.61
C ALA A 237 15.90 13.41 10.01
N VAL A 238 15.38 14.32 9.19
CA VAL A 238 15.41 15.77 9.47
C VAL A 238 14.69 16.12 10.78
N ARG A 239 13.57 15.46 11.07
CA ARG A 239 12.88 15.66 12.36
C ARG A 239 13.70 15.20 13.55
N GLN A 240 14.44 14.10 13.42
CA GLN A 240 15.28 13.59 14.51
C GLN A 240 16.49 14.45 14.77
N LEU A 241 17.00 15.16 13.77
CA LEU A 241 18.04 16.18 13.95
C LEU A 241 17.57 17.40 14.77
N GLY A 242 16.29 17.41 15.19
CA GLY A 242 15.75 18.45 16.05
C GLY A 242 15.52 19.80 15.36
N VAL A 243 15.52 19.84 14.03
CA VAL A 243 15.23 21.04 13.25
C VAL A 243 13.79 21.49 13.51
N ARG A 244 13.60 22.69 14.08
CA ARG A 244 12.28 23.16 14.54
C ARG A 244 11.53 23.97 13.50
N THR A 245 12.21 24.79 12.72
CA THR A 245 11.59 25.71 11.77
C THR A 245 11.31 25.04 10.44
N LEU A 246 10.14 25.30 9.84
CA LEU A 246 9.76 24.73 8.53
C LEU A 246 10.73 25.17 7.43
N TRP A 247 11.20 26.43 7.48
CA TRP A 247 12.18 26.98 6.55
C TRP A 247 13.50 26.20 6.50
N ALA A 248 13.95 25.66 7.63
CA ALA A 248 15.15 24.84 7.68
C ALA A 248 14.84 23.36 7.34
N ARG A 249 13.63 22.86 7.71
CA ARG A 249 13.23 21.48 7.43
C ARG A 249 13.11 21.20 5.94
N LEU A 250 12.54 22.12 5.16
CA LEU A 250 12.31 21.91 3.73
C LEU A 250 13.61 21.71 2.94
N PRO A 251 14.60 22.63 2.98
CA PRO A 251 15.86 22.43 2.26
C PRO A 251 16.67 21.25 2.81
N MET A 252 16.66 21.01 4.13
CA MET A 252 17.33 19.84 4.68
C MET A 252 16.69 18.53 4.20
N ALA A 253 15.36 18.46 4.13
CA ALA A 253 14.68 17.28 3.58
C ALA A 253 15.07 17.05 2.13
N PHE A 254 15.13 18.11 1.30
CA PHE A 254 15.61 18.02 -0.07
C PHE A 254 17.02 17.43 -0.15
N VAL A 255 17.96 17.96 0.63
CA VAL A 255 19.35 17.49 0.64
C VAL A 255 19.46 16.03 1.11
N PHE A 256 18.75 15.66 2.20
CA PHE A 256 18.77 14.28 2.69
C PHE A 256 18.17 13.30 1.68
N GLY A 257 17.05 13.64 1.05
CA GLY A 257 16.44 12.81 0.02
C GLY A 257 17.33 12.67 -1.22
N ALA A 258 17.94 13.77 -1.64
CA ALA A 258 18.89 13.80 -2.75
C ALA A 258 20.09 12.87 -2.50
N LEU A 259 20.73 13.02 -1.34
CA LEU A 259 21.88 12.19 -0.95
C LEU A 259 21.50 10.71 -0.78
N MET A 260 20.34 10.44 -0.19
CA MET A 260 19.86 9.07 0.00
C MET A 260 19.64 8.36 -1.33
N LEU A 261 18.98 9.01 -2.30
CA LEU A 261 18.74 8.39 -3.60
C LEU A 261 20.04 8.26 -4.41
N LEU A 262 20.93 9.27 -4.37
CA LEU A 262 22.24 9.19 -5.00
C LEU A 262 23.09 8.06 -4.42
N LEU A 263 23.10 7.88 -3.09
CA LEU A 263 23.80 6.79 -2.42
C LEU A 263 23.24 5.43 -2.86
N THR A 264 21.92 5.30 -2.93
CA THR A 264 21.26 4.08 -3.39
C THR A 264 21.63 3.77 -4.85
N ASP A 265 21.64 4.77 -5.72
CA ASP A 265 21.98 4.61 -7.13
C ASP A 265 23.45 4.19 -7.31
N ASN A 266 24.39 4.83 -6.60
CA ASN A 266 25.79 4.44 -6.64
C ASN A 266 26.01 3.02 -6.11
N LEU A 267 25.29 2.61 -5.06
CA LEU A 267 25.33 1.24 -4.55
C LEU A 267 24.84 0.24 -5.61
N LEU A 268 23.78 0.58 -6.34
CA LEU A 268 23.27 -0.26 -7.45
C LEU A 268 24.28 -0.40 -8.58
N VAL A 269 24.91 0.70 -9.00
CA VAL A 269 25.98 0.68 -10.01
C VAL A 269 27.12 -0.23 -9.58
N LEU A 270 27.52 -0.16 -8.31
CA LEU A 270 28.57 -0.99 -7.73
C LEU A 270 28.17 -2.47 -7.71
N LEU A 271 26.94 -2.78 -7.27
CA LEU A 271 26.43 -4.15 -7.25
C LEU A 271 26.34 -4.74 -8.66
N ASN A 272 25.87 -3.97 -9.64
CA ASN A 272 25.81 -4.41 -11.03
C ASN A 272 27.21 -4.66 -11.58
N HIS A 273 28.18 -3.80 -11.27
CA HIS A 273 29.56 -3.97 -11.72
C HIS A 273 30.20 -5.27 -11.22
N TYR A 274 29.99 -5.62 -9.92
CA TYR A 274 30.61 -6.80 -9.32
C TYR A 274 29.82 -8.09 -9.51
N HIS A 275 28.52 -8.03 -9.53
CA HIS A 275 27.63 -9.21 -9.50
C HIS A 275 26.76 -9.36 -10.75
N GLN A 276 26.80 -8.42 -11.69
CA GLN A 276 25.98 -8.40 -12.91
C GLN A 276 24.47 -8.56 -12.64
N VAL A 277 24.01 -7.97 -11.53
CA VAL A 277 22.60 -8.01 -11.11
C VAL A 277 21.96 -6.65 -11.34
N ASP A 278 21.00 -6.60 -12.27
CA ASP A 278 20.19 -5.41 -12.53
C ASP A 278 19.00 -5.35 -11.58
N LEU A 279 19.10 -4.51 -10.55
CA LEU A 279 18.03 -4.30 -9.59
C LEU A 279 17.33 -2.96 -9.85
N PRO A 280 15.99 -2.91 -9.79
CA PRO A 280 15.24 -1.66 -9.91
C PRO A 280 15.57 -0.72 -8.76
N ALA A 281 15.86 0.56 -9.07
CA ALA A 281 16.24 1.56 -8.07
C ALA A 281 15.15 1.79 -7.02
N GLY A 282 13.88 1.82 -7.44
CA GLY A 282 12.74 1.99 -6.53
C GLY A 282 12.56 0.85 -5.53
N ALA A 283 12.86 -0.39 -5.92
CA ALA A 283 12.84 -1.52 -5.00
C ALA A 283 13.98 -1.42 -3.97
N VAL A 284 15.18 -1.07 -4.39
CA VAL A 284 16.34 -0.94 -3.49
C VAL A 284 16.20 0.26 -2.55
N THR A 285 15.56 1.36 -2.97
CA THR A 285 15.20 2.44 -2.05
C THR A 285 14.28 1.98 -0.93
N GLY A 286 13.34 1.07 -1.24
CA GLY A 286 12.50 0.41 -0.25
C GLY A 286 13.30 -0.46 0.73
N LEU A 287 14.25 -1.27 0.20
CA LEU A 287 15.12 -2.13 1.02
C LEU A 287 15.99 -1.34 2.01
N ILE A 288 16.48 -0.17 1.63
CA ILE A 288 17.28 0.71 2.50
C ILE A 288 16.40 1.59 3.37
N GLY A 289 15.35 2.16 2.78
CA GLY A 289 14.49 3.14 3.44
C GLY A 289 13.61 2.55 4.54
N ALA A 290 13.10 1.35 4.37
CA ALA A 290 12.22 0.72 5.36
C ALA A 290 12.97 0.36 6.67
N PRO A 291 14.15 -0.28 6.67
CA PRO A 291 14.94 -0.50 7.89
C PRO A 291 15.40 0.80 8.53
N LEU A 292 15.79 1.79 7.73
CA LEU A 292 16.17 3.10 8.23
C LEU A 292 15.00 3.78 8.93
N LEU A 293 13.81 3.74 8.33
CA LEU A 293 12.58 4.28 8.93
C LEU A 293 12.27 3.57 10.26
N LEU A 294 12.36 2.23 10.29
CA LEU A 294 12.15 1.43 11.50
C LEU A 294 13.12 1.85 12.61
N TRP A 295 14.39 1.95 12.31
CA TRP A 295 15.43 2.36 13.26
C TRP A 295 15.19 3.78 13.78
N LEU A 296 14.83 4.72 12.89
CA LEU A 296 14.50 6.08 13.24
C LEU A 296 13.25 6.15 14.15
N MET A 297 12.22 5.36 13.86
CA MET A 297 10.99 5.32 14.66
C MET A 297 11.19 4.74 16.06
N MET A 298 12.08 3.76 16.19
CA MET A 298 12.42 3.19 17.51
C MET A 298 13.07 4.24 18.45
N ARG A 299 13.72 5.25 17.91
CA ARG A 299 14.34 6.36 18.66
C ARG A 299 13.38 7.50 19.00
N LEU A 300 12.18 7.53 18.40
CA LEU A 300 11.20 8.56 18.75
C LEU A 300 10.65 8.32 20.15
N PRO A 301 10.67 9.35 21.03
CA PRO A 301 10.03 9.25 22.33
C PRO A 301 8.54 8.96 22.15
N ALA A 302 7.96 8.19 23.07
CA ALA A 302 6.52 7.97 23.12
C ALA A 302 5.82 9.30 23.37
N ARG A 303 5.38 9.98 22.30
CA ARG A 303 4.48 11.13 22.43
C ARG A 303 3.09 10.61 22.80
N ALA A 304 2.37 11.45 23.54
CA ALA A 304 0.97 11.19 23.86
C ALA A 304 0.19 10.80 22.60
N PRO A 305 -0.75 9.86 22.71
CA PRO A 305 -1.52 9.38 21.57
C PRO A 305 -2.04 10.56 20.74
N PHE A 306 -1.99 10.43 19.42
CA PHE A 306 -2.67 11.35 18.51
C PHE A 306 -4.13 11.42 18.97
N GLN A 307 -4.45 12.37 19.81
CA GLN A 307 -5.83 12.73 20.08
C GLN A 307 -6.37 13.29 18.76
N THR A 308 -6.83 12.41 17.89
CA THR A 308 -7.94 12.77 17.04
C THR A 308 -9.11 13.01 17.99
N ALA A 309 -9.16 14.20 18.54
CA ALA A 309 -10.36 14.71 19.17
C ALA A 309 -11.41 14.92 18.08
N SER A 310 -11.86 13.85 17.47
CA SER A 310 -13.22 13.71 17.05
C SER A 310 -14.00 13.44 18.33
N ALA A 311 -14.42 14.49 19.00
CA ALA A 311 -15.68 14.43 19.70
C ALA A 311 -16.71 14.06 18.61
N GLN A 312 -16.81 12.78 18.29
CA GLN A 312 -17.98 12.26 17.64
C GLN A 312 -19.08 12.54 18.64
N THR A 313 -19.81 13.60 18.37
CA THR A 313 -21.13 13.79 18.94
C THR A 313 -21.82 12.45 18.86
N VAL A 314 -22.01 11.84 20.01
CA VAL A 314 -22.68 10.55 20.15
C VAL A 314 -24.15 10.82 19.83
N ALA A 315 -24.44 10.98 18.56
CA ALA A 315 -25.81 10.85 18.10
C ALA A 315 -26.22 9.42 18.46
N ARG A 316 -27.16 9.32 19.38
CA ARG A 316 -27.74 8.07 19.89
C ARG A 316 -28.58 7.47 18.76
N THR A 317 -27.92 6.97 17.72
CA THR A 317 -28.60 6.23 16.66
C THR A 317 -28.89 4.83 17.19
N GLN A 318 -30.15 4.50 17.26
CA GLN A 318 -30.62 3.14 17.53
C GLN A 318 -29.97 2.19 16.51
N ALA A 319 -29.68 0.96 16.94
CA ALA A 319 -29.18 -0.06 16.03
C ALA A 319 -30.12 -0.18 14.82
N SER A 320 -29.57 -0.07 13.63
CA SER A 320 -30.36 -0.13 12.42
C SER A 320 -30.97 -1.53 12.25
N PRO A 321 -32.25 -1.64 11.84
CA PRO A 321 -32.87 -2.94 11.53
C PRO A 321 -32.12 -3.72 10.44
N TRP A 322 -31.24 -3.06 9.67
CA TRP A 322 -30.36 -3.70 8.71
C TRP A 322 -29.39 -4.70 9.32
N LEU A 323 -29.00 -4.53 10.59
CA LEU A 323 -28.14 -5.51 11.28
C LEU A 323 -28.78 -6.90 11.36
N LEU A 324 -30.09 -6.97 11.53
CA LEU A 324 -30.84 -8.23 11.55
C LEU A 324 -31.02 -8.85 10.16
N ARG A 325 -30.83 -8.07 9.09
CA ARG A 325 -30.91 -8.53 7.70
C ARG A 325 -29.59 -9.02 7.12
N LEU A 326 -28.47 -8.81 7.80
CA LEU A 326 -27.15 -9.24 7.32
C LEU A 326 -27.06 -10.77 7.08
N PRO A 327 -27.59 -11.66 7.95
CA PRO A 327 -27.59 -13.09 7.66
C PRO A 327 -28.38 -13.46 6.40
N LEU A 328 -29.51 -12.78 6.17
CA LEU A 328 -30.31 -12.99 4.95
C LEU A 328 -29.58 -12.52 3.70
N LEU A 329 -28.85 -11.41 3.80
CA LEU A 329 -28.01 -10.91 2.71
C LEU A 329 -26.87 -11.89 2.37
N LEU A 330 -26.22 -12.46 3.38
CA LEU A 330 -25.22 -13.50 3.17
C LEU A 330 -25.81 -14.76 2.54
N LEU A 331 -26.98 -15.20 3.02
CA LEU A 331 -27.69 -16.34 2.44
C LEU A 331 -28.05 -16.07 0.98
N PHE A 332 -28.57 -14.90 0.66
CA PHE A 332 -28.84 -14.49 -0.73
C PHE A 332 -27.58 -14.49 -1.59
N ALA A 333 -26.47 -13.90 -1.10
CA ALA A 333 -25.19 -13.91 -1.81
C ALA A 333 -24.66 -15.34 -2.03
N ALA A 334 -24.79 -16.21 -1.03
CA ALA A 334 -24.39 -17.61 -1.11
C ALA A 334 -25.24 -18.40 -2.12
N THR A 335 -26.56 -18.25 -2.10
CA THR A 335 -27.44 -18.91 -3.08
C THR A 335 -27.17 -18.42 -4.50
N LEU A 336 -26.97 -17.12 -4.69
CA LEU A 336 -26.57 -16.53 -5.97
C LEU A 336 -25.25 -17.11 -6.46
N ALA A 337 -24.24 -17.16 -5.59
CA ALA A 337 -22.90 -17.68 -5.94
C ALA A 337 -22.89 -19.18 -6.27
N LEU A 338 -23.77 -19.96 -5.67
CA LEU A 338 -23.91 -21.39 -5.93
C LEU A 338 -24.68 -21.67 -7.23
N LEU A 339 -25.82 -21.02 -7.41
CA LEU A 339 -26.78 -21.38 -8.46
C LEU A 339 -26.56 -20.61 -9.77
N ALA A 340 -26.32 -19.30 -9.68
CA ALA A 340 -26.20 -18.45 -10.87
C ALA A 340 -24.77 -18.44 -11.43
N GLY A 341 -24.66 -18.62 -12.75
CA GLY A 341 -23.38 -18.55 -13.45
C GLY A 341 -23.52 -18.34 -14.93
N GLN A 342 -22.48 -17.81 -15.55
CA GLN A 342 -22.36 -17.65 -16.98
C GLN A 342 -21.74 -18.92 -17.58
N SER A 343 -22.25 -19.35 -18.73
CA SER A 343 -21.73 -20.43 -19.55
C SER A 343 -21.61 -19.96 -21.01
N ALA A 344 -21.09 -20.81 -21.89
CA ALA A 344 -21.03 -20.51 -23.32
C ALA A 344 -22.40 -20.14 -23.94
N ASN A 345 -23.51 -20.63 -23.33
CA ASN A 345 -24.88 -20.37 -23.76
C ASN A 345 -25.52 -19.15 -23.03
N GLY A 346 -24.75 -18.35 -22.30
CA GLY A 346 -25.25 -17.21 -21.52
C GLY A 346 -25.50 -17.52 -20.05
N TRP A 347 -26.30 -16.68 -19.39
CA TRP A 347 -26.63 -16.82 -17.96
C TRP A 347 -27.55 -18.00 -17.70
N GLN A 348 -27.15 -18.87 -16.77
CA GLN A 348 -27.90 -20.07 -16.42
C GLN A 348 -27.94 -20.27 -14.90
N LEU A 349 -29.07 -20.82 -14.43
CA LEU A 349 -29.17 -21.42 -13.10
C LEU A 349 -28.82 -22.90 -13.23
N THR A 350 -27.73 -23.32 -12.60
CA THR A 350 -27.17 -24.65 -12.71
C THR A 350 -27.35 -25.40 -11.39
N PHE A 351 -28.03 -26.54 -11.46
CA PHE A 351 -28.20 -27.48 -10.34
C PHE A 351 -27.36 -28.76 -10.52
N HIS A 352 -26.48 -28.79 -11.53
CA HIS A 352 -25.64 -29.95 -11.80
C HIS A 352 -24.63 -30.17 -10.67
N PRO A 353 -24.51 -31.41 -10.11
CA PRO A 353 -23.68 -31.68 -8.93
C PRO A 353 -22.20 -31.26 -9.09
N ASP A 354 -21.62 -31.48 -10.28
CA ASP A 354 -20.20 -31.20 -10.52
C ASP A 354 -19.90 -29.70 -10.42
N PHE A 355 -20.77 -28.84 -10.96
CA PHE A 355 -20.63 -27.40 -10.83
C PHE A 355 -20.87 -26.92 -9.40
N LEU A 356 -21.85 -27.52 -8.71
CA LEU A 356 -22.10 -27.19 -7.30
C LEU A 356 -20.91 -27.61 -6.44
N ASN A 357 -20.28 -28.77 -6.71
CA ASN A 357 -19.10 -29.24 -6.00
C ASN A 357 -17.89 -28.31 -6.15
N LEU A 358 -17.72 -27.64 -7.27
CA LEU A 358 -16.67 -26.64 -7.44
C LEU A 358 -17.03 -25.31 -6.76
N ARG A 359 -18.29 -24.90 -6.86
CA ARG A 359 -18.75 -23.60 -6.37
C ARG A 359 -18.83 -23.53 -4.85
N TYR A 360 -19.25 -24.61 -4.14
CA TYR A 360 -19.31 -24.57 -2.69
C TYR A 360 -17.91 -24.49 -2.04
N LEU A 361 -16.88 -25.09 -2.67
CA LEU A 361 -15.51 -25.00 -2.18
C LEU A 361 -15.02 -23.54 -2.15
N ARG A 362 -15.25 -22.84 -3.24
CA ARG A 362 -14.91 -21.42 -3.37
C ARG A 362 -15.73 -20.54 -2.43
N LEU A 363 -17.04 -20.83 -2.32
CA LEU A 363 -17.94 -20.14 -1.39
C LEU A 363 -17.43 -20.19 0.06
N PHE A 364 -17.10 -21.41 0.56
CA PHE A 364 -16.61 -21.57 1.92
C PHE A 364 -15.26 -20.90 2.14
N THR A 365 -14.35 -21.01 1.17
CA THR A 365 -13.04 -20.34 1.24
C THR A 365 -13.19 -18.81 1.25
N ALA A 366 -14.00 -18.23 0.36
CA ALA A 366 -14.26 -16.81 0.30
C ALA A 366 -14.92 -16.29 1.58
N ALA A 367 -15.97 -16.98 2.07
CA ALA A 367 -16.65 -16.64 3.31
C ALA A 367 -15.71 -16.68 4.52
N ALA A 368 -14.89 -17.74 4.65
CA ALA A 368 -13.92 -17.89 5.71
C ALA A 368 -12.91 -16.73 5.75
N CYS A 369 -12.33 -16.39 4.59
CA CYS A 369 -11.39 -15.26 4.50
C CYS A 369 -12.06 -13.94 4.84
N GLY A 370 -13.28 -13.71 4.37
CA GLY A 370 -14.06 -12.52 4.71
C GLY A 370 -14.32 -12.39 6.21
N ILE A 371 -14.71 -13.48 6.89
CA ILE A 371 -14.90 -13.54 8.34
C ILE A 371 -13.61 -13.20 9.07
N MET A 372 -12.50 -13.86 8.71
CA MET A 372 -11.22 -13.70 9.39
C MET A 372 -10.67 -12.27 9.24
N LEU A 373 -10.62 -11.74 8.02
CA LEU A 373 -10.11 -10.39 7.78
C LEU A 373 -10.98 -9.30 8.42
N ALA A 374 -12.29 -9.43 8.34
CA ALA A 374 -13.20 -8.49 8.99
C ALA A 374 -13.06 -8.49 10.51
N THR A 375 -12.94 -9.68 11.12
CA THR A 375 -12.73 -9.82 12.57
C THR A 375 -11.38 -9.22 12.99
N ALA A 376 -10.30 -9.49 12.26
CA ALA A 376 -8.98 -8.89 12.48
C ALA A 376 -9.05 -7.36 12.37
N GLY A 377 -9.77 -6.85 11.38
CA GLY A 377 -10.00 -5.41 11.19
C GLY A 377 -10.70 -4.74 12.37
N VAL A 378 -11.75 -5.37 12.94
CA VAL A 378 -12.42 -4.85 14.16
C VAL A 378 -11.43 -4.75 15.32
N PHE A 379 -10.61 -5.78 15.53
CA PHE A 379 -9.62 -5.77 16.60
C PHE A 379 -8.66 -4.61 16.45
N LEU A 380 -8.11 -4.42 15.27
CA LEU A 380 -7.12 -3.36 15.02
C LEU A 380 -7.72 -1.96 15.09
N GLN A 381 -8.87 -1.72 14.47
CA GLN A 381 -9.52 -0.41 14.51
C GLN A 381 -9.87 0.01 15.95
N ARG A 382 -10.37 -0.92 16.76
CA ARG A 382 -10.70 -0.63 18.16
C ARG A 382 -9.47 -0.51 19.06
N LEU A 383 -8.46 -1.37 18.85
CA LEU A 383 -7.24 -1.36 19.64
C LEU A 383 -6.41 -0.09 19.42
N THR A 384 -6.39 0.40 18.17
CA THR A 384 -5.65 1.62 17.77
C THR A 384 -6.48 2.88 17.85
N GLN A 385 -7.80 2.76 18.08
CA GLN A 385 -8.77 3.86 17.99
C GLN A 385 -8.67 4.60 16.65
N ASN A 386 -8.25 3.89 15.60
CA ASN A 386 -8.07 4.42 14.27
C ASN A 386 -8.94 3.65 13.27
N PRO A 387 -9.96 4.28 12.67
CA PRO A 387 -10.85 3.62 11.70
C PRO A 387 -10.15 3.21 10.40
N MET A 388 -8.92 3.68 10.20
CA MET A 388 -8.09 3.32 9.04
C MET A 388 -7.17 2.14 9.30
N ALA A 389 -7.12 1.62 10.52
CA ALA A 389 -6.30 0.46 10.81
C ALA A 389 -6.88 -0.78 10.12
N SER A 390 -6.03 -1.50 9.39
CA SER A 390 -6.38 -2.69 8.64
C SER A 390 -5.37 -3.82 8.90
N PRO A 391 -5.76 -5.08 8.71
CA PRO A 391 -4.91 -6.23 9.00
C PRO A 391 -3.57 -6.23 8.26
N GLU A 392 -3.52 -5.75 7.03
CA GLU A 392 -2.31 -5.64 6.22
C GLU A 392 -1.27 -4.69 6.83
N LEU A 393 -1.70 -3.66 7.55
CA LEU A 393 -0.80 -2.71 8.22
C LEU A 393 -0.01 -3.35 9.38
N LEU A 394 -0.41 -4.53 9.84
CA LEU A 394 0.43 -5.31 10.77
C LEU A 394 1.69 -5.87 10.11
N GLY A 395 1.80 -5.85 8.78
CA GLY A 395 2.95 -6.41 8.06
C GLY A 395 2.99 -7.95 8.03
N ILE A 396 1.99 -8.63 8.63
CA ILE A 396 1.93 -10.10 8.66
C ILE A 396 1.71 -10.66 7.26
N SER A 397 0.75 -10.09 6.53
CA SER A 397 0.40 -10.53 5.17
C SER A 397 1.57 -10.39 4.18
N PRO A 398 2.24 -9.23 4.06
CA PRO A 398 3.43 -9.10 3.23
C PRO A 398 4.61 -9.95 3.70
N GLY A 399 4.80 -10.09 5.01
CA GLY A 399 5.87 -10.95 5.56
C GLY A 399 5.64 -12.44 5.25
N THR A 400 4.38 -12.89 5.31
CA THR A 400 4.00 -14.24 4.88
C THR A 400 4.26 -14.43 3.39
N ALA A 401 3.86 -13.46 2.57
CA ALA A 401 4.06 -13.48 1.12
C ALA A 401 5.56 -13.53 0.76
N LEU A 402 6.38 -12.75 1.45
CA LEU A 402 7.84 -12.77 1.28
C LEU A 402 8.42 -14.16 1.57
N GLY A 403 8.04 -14.78 2.68
CA GLY A 403 8.56 -16.09 3.06
C GLY A 403 8.13 -17.19 2.10
N VAL A 404 6.87 -17.18 1.67
CA VAL A 404 6.36 -18.10 0.66
C VAL A 404 7.06 -17.91 -0.68
N MET A 405 7.25 -16.67 -1.12
CA MET A 405 7.95 -16.34 -2.35
C MET A 405 9.41 -16.81 -2.30
N ALA A 406 10.10 -16.59 -1.18
CA ALA A 406 11.44 -17.11 -0.98
C ALA A 406 11.47 -18.64 -1.06
N ALA A 407 10.49 -19.34 -0.49
CA ALA A 407 10.38 -20.79 -0.56
C ALA A 407 10.25 -21.30 -2.00
N VAL A 408 9.39 -20.68 -2.79
CA VAL A 408 9.16 -21.07 -4.19
C VAL A 408 10.38 -20.78 -5.05
N LEU A 409 11.01 -19.60 -4.89
CA LEU A 409 12.10 -19.19 -5.77
C LEU A 409 13.46 -19.79 -5.40
N LEU A 410 13.75 -19.93 -4.09
CA LEU A 410 15.07 -20.41 -3.63
C LEU A 410 15.10 -21.94 -3.43
N PHE A 411 13.97 -22.56 -3.07
CA PHE A 411 13.88 -23.98 -2.73
C PHE A 411 12.96 -24.78 -3.64
N ASP A 412 12.42 -24.16 -4.69
CA ASP A 412 11.54 -24.78 -5.68
C ASP A 412 10.30 -25.46 -5.06
N VAL A 413 9.79 -24.87 -3.99
CA VAL A 413 8.62 -25.39 -3.28
C VAL A 413 7.37 -25.18 -4.12
N GLN A 414 6.62 -26.26 -4.38
CA GLN A 414 5.35 -26.16 -5.10
C GLN A 414 4.32 -25.36 -4.31
N VAL A 415 3.61 -24.47 -5.01
CA VAL A 415 2.53 -23.67 -4.43
C VAL A 415 1.44 -24.59 -3.86
N LEU A 416 0.96 -24.30 -2.64
CA LEU A 416 -0.03 -25.07 -1.86
C LEU A 416 0.40 -26.48 -1.41
N SER A 417 1.67 -26.85 -1.55
CA SER A 417 2.19 -28.07 -0.91
C SER A 417 2.19 -27.95 0.64
N SER A 418 2.33 -29.06 1.33
CA SER A 418 2.44 -29.04 2.81
C SER A 418 3.63 -28.18 3.29
N VAL A 419 4.72 -28.18 2.52
CA VAL A 419 5.91 -27.36 2.80
C VAL A 419 5.60 -25.87 2.62
N PHE A 420 4.85 -25.48 1.59
CA PHE A 420 4.38 -24.12 1.38
C PHE A 420 3.58 -23.60 2.58
N TRP A 421 2.64 -24.41 3.11
CA TRP A 421 1.86 -24.06 4.29
C TRP A 421 2.73 -23.91 5.53
N PHE A 422 3.67 -24.85 5.75
CA PHE A 422 4.58 -24.79 6.87
C PHE A 422 5.45 -23.53 6.84
N ILE A 423 6.04 -23.21 5.68
CA ILE A 423 6.88 -22.01 5.51
C ILE A 423 6.04 -20.73 5.67
N GLY A 424 4.84 -20.70 5.10
CA GLY A 424 3.95 -19.55 5.23
C GLY A 424 3.55 -19.26 6.67
N ILE A 425 3.18 -20.29 7.44
CA ILE A 425 2.88 -20.16 8.87
C ILE A 425 4.12 -19.71 9.64
N SER A 426 5.28 -20.33 9.38
CA SER A 426 6.55 -19.98 10.04
C SER A 426 6.95 -18.53 9.75
N SER A 427 6.76 -18.05 8.51
CA SER A 427 7.04 -16.68 8.12
C SER A 427 6.09 -15.68 8.77
N ALA A 428 4.80 -16.03 8.89
CA ALA A 428 3.82 -15.23 9.62
C ALA A 428 4.20 -15.09 11.10
N LEU A 429 4.55 -16.21 11.74
CA LEU A 429 4.99 -16.25 13.14
C LEU A 429 6.31 -15.49 13.35
N PHE A 430 7.25 -15.62 12.42
CA PHE A 430 8.51 -14.88 12.47
C PHE A 430 8.27 -13.36 12.34
N THR A 431 7.40 -12.95 11.43
CA THR A 431 7.03 -11.55 11.26
C THR A 431 6.36 -10.99 12.52
N LEU A 432 5.42 -11.75 13.09
CA LEU A 432 4.79 -11.40 14.36
C LEU A 432 5.82 -11.29 15.49
N TRP A 433 6.73 -12.24 15.59
CA TRP A 433 7.81 -12.23 16.58
C TRP A 433 8.70 -10.98 16.43
N LEU A 434 9.10 -10.62 15.20
CA LEU A 434 9.84 -9.38 14.94
C LEU A 434 9.08 -8.14 15.43
N ILE A 435 7.80 -8.03 15.08
CA ILE A 435 6.96 -6.90 15.48
C ILE A 435 6.88 -6.82 17.02
N MET A 436 6.67 -7.94 17.68
CA MET A 436 6.61 -8.00 19.15
C MET A 436 7.97 -7.66 19.78
N LEU A 437 9.06 -8.18 19.21
CA LEU A 437 10.42 -7.92 19.69
C LEU A 437 10.75 -6.43 19.68
N PHE A 438 10.45 -5.75 18.58
CA PHE A 438 10.69 -4.31 18.45
C PHE A 438 9.80 -3.46 19.36
N ASN A 439 8.60 -3.92 19.69
CA ASN A 439 7.63 -3.15 20.48
C ASN A 439 7.53 -3.55 21.96
N ARG A 440 8.23 -4.61 22.42
CA ARG A 440 8.15 -5.10 23.81
C ARG A 440 8.51 -4.02 24.84
N LYS A 441 9.54 -3.20 24.57
CA LYS A 441 9.98 -2.12 25.49
C LYS A 441 8.97 -0.96 25.57
N ASN A 442 8.08 -0.83 24.62
CA ASN A 442 7.08 0.23 24.55
C ASN A 442 5.69 -0.20 25.02
N GLY A 443 5.56 -1.36 25.71
CA GLY A 443 4.29 -1.89 26.20
C GLY A 443 3.29 -2.20 25.09
N LEU A 444 3.77 -2.61 23.91
CA LEU A 444 2.96 -2.94 22.72
C LEU A 444 1.92 -1.86 22.41
N GLN A 445 2.34 -0.60 22.44
CA GLN A 445 1.46 0.52 22.04
C GLN A 445 0.98 0.28 20.61
N PRO A 446 -0.34 0.25 20.37
CA PRO A 446 -0.91 -0.14 19.07
C PRO A 446 -0.41 0.69 17.90
N GLU A 447 -0.20 1.98 18.11
CA GLU A 447 0.32 2.90 17.10
C GLU A 447 1.74 2.52 16.66
N LYS A 448 2.62 2.18 17.63
CA LYS A 448 4.00 1.75 17.32
C LYS A 448 4.04 0.37 16.65
N VAL A 449 3.13 -0.52 17.05
CA VAL A 449 2.96 -1.84 16.42
C VAL A 449 2.58 -1.68 14.95
N LEU A 450 1.61 -0.81 14.63
CA LEU A 450 1.23 -0.52 13.24
C LEU A 450 2.39 0.10 12.45
N LEU A 451 3.13 1.03 13.05
CA LEU A 451 4.29 1.66 12.39
C LEU A 451 5.38 0.64 12.06
N THR A 452 5.66 -0.26 13.01
CA THR A 452 6.60 -1.37 12.79
C THR A 452 6.10 -2.30 11.70
N GLY A 453 4.80 -2.61 11.71
CA GLY A 453 4.14 -3.41 10.68
C GLY A 453 4.26 -2.80 9.28
N ILE A 454 4.01 -1.51 9.15
CA ILE A 454 4.16 -0.77 7.87
C ILE A 454 5.60 -0.84 7.36
N ALA A 455 6.60 -0.69 8.23
CA ALA A 455 8.00 -0.78 7.83
C ALA A 455 8.40 -2.20 7.39
N VAL A 456 7.91 -3.22 8.11
CA VAL A 456 8.11 -4.64 7.73
C VAL A 456 7.39 -4.95 6.41
N ALA A 457 6.16 -4.48 6.24
CA ALA A 457 5.41 -4.62 5.00
C ALA A 457 6.15 -4.01 3.81
N ALA A 458 6.68 -2.82 4.01
CA ALA A 458 7.46 -2.12 3.01
C ALA A 458 8.74 -2.84 2.60
N LEU A 459 9.44 -3.42 3.59
CA LEU A 459 10.62 -4.24 3.33
C LEU A 459 10.26 -5.49 2.52
N ALA A 460 9.18 -6.18 2.91
CA ALA A 460 8.69 -7.35 2.19
C ALA A 460 8.26 -7.01 0.77
N ASP A 461 7.52 -5.92 0.58
CA ASP A 461 7.08 -5.44 -0.75
C ASP A 461 8.28 -5.08 -1.65
N ALA A 462 9.33 -4.48 -1.09
CA ALA A 462 10.55 -4.18 -1.83
C ALA A 462 11.25 -5.45 -2.33
N PHE A 463 11.36 -6.50 -1.51
CA PHE A 463 11.88 -7.79 -1.94
C PHE A 463 11.01 -8.45 -3.01
N ILE A 464 9.69 -8.43 -2.83
CA ILE A 464 8.74 -8.97 -3.82
C ILE A 464 8.95 -8.27 -5.18
N ARG A 465 9.09 -6.95 -5.21
CA ARG A 465 9.36 -6.18 -6.43
C ARG A 465 10.68 -6.54 -7.09
N VAL A 466 11.75 -6.75 -6.32
CA VAL A 466 13.04 -7.21 -6.85
C VAL A 466 12.88 -8.54 -7.57
N TRP A 467 12.23 -9.51 -6.93
CA TRP A 467 12.05 -10.83 -7.54
C TRP A 467 11.10 -10.82 -8.73
N THR A 468 10.01 -10.05 -8.66
CA THR A 468 9.08 -9.93 -9.81
C THR A 468 9.73 -9.28 -11.03
N ALA A 469 10.68 -8.37 -10.83
CA ALA A 469 11.46 -7.75 -11.91
C ALA A 469 12.43 -8.73 -12.58
N GLY A 470 12.84 -9.80 -11.90
CA GLY A 470 13.75 -10.81 -12.43
C GLY A 470 13.22 -11.68 -13.57
N GLY A 471 11.91 -11.65 -13.85
CA GLY A 471 11.29 -12.33 -15.02
C GLY A 471 11.20 -13.85 -14.91
N ASP A 472 11.33 -14.46 -13.74
CA ASP A 472 11.18 -15.89 -13.51
C ASP A 472 9.72 -16.34 -13.74
N LEU A 473 9.52 -17.40 -14.53
CA LEU A 473 8.19 -17.95 -14.84
C LEU A 473 7.42 -18.40 -13.59
N ARG A 474 8.11 -18.83 -12.53
CA ARG A 474 7.50 -19.21 -11.25
C ARG A 474 6.82 -18.03 -10.56
N VAL A 475 7.30 -16.83 -10.83
CA VAL A 475 6.69 -15.59 -10.32
C VAL A 475 5.28 -15.39 -10.87
N GLN A 476 4.99 -15.81 -12.10
CA GLN A 476 3.64 -15.68 -12.66
C GLN A 476 2.60 -16.51 -11.87
N GLN A 477 2.96 -17.74 -11.45
CA GLN A 477 2.08 -18.56 -10.59
C GLN A 477 1.86 -17.89 -9.22
N LEU A 478 2.91 -17.28 -8.67
CA LEU A 478 2.81 -16.53 -7.42
C LEU A 478 1.99 -15.24 -7.57
N LEU A 479 2.03 -14.57 -8.72
CA LEU A 479 1.20 -13.39 -8.97
C LEU A 479 -0.30 -13.70 -8.92
N ILE A 480 -0.72 -14.87 -9.40
CA ILE A 480 -2.11 -15.34 -9.29
C ILE A 480 -2.49 -15.53 -7.82
N TRP A 481 -1.63 -16.15 -7.02
CA TRP A 481 -1.86 -16.31 -5.58
C TRP A 481 -1.84 -14.94 -4.86
N LEU A 482 -0.86 -14.06 -5.17
CA LEU A 482 -0.76 -12.70 -4.62
C LEU A 482 -1.97 -11.82 -4.97
N SER A 483 -2.66 -12.09 -6.08
CA SER A 483 -3.85 -11.33 -6.49
C SER A 483 -5.14 -11.71 -5.76
N GLY A 484 -5.09 -12.75 -4.91
CA GLY A 484 -6.23 -13.14 -4.08
C GLY A 484 -7.19 -14.12 -4.74
N SER A 485 -6.69 -15.22 -5.30
CA SER A 485 -7.52 -16.19 -6.04
C SER A 485 -8.06 -17.30 -5.13
N THR A 486 -9.35 -17.61 -5.29
CA THR A 486 -10.03 -18.78 -4.67
C THR A 486 -9.98 -20.03 -5.55
N TYR A 487 -9.36 -19.95 -6.74
CA TYR A 487 -9.35 -21.02 -7.75
C TYR A 487 -8.80 -22.36 -7.26
N GLN A 488 -7.82 -22.31 -6.34
CA GLN A 488 -7.12 -23.50 -5.85
C GLN A 488 -7.76 -24.13 -4.59
N ALA A 489 -9.03 -23.83 -4.31
CA ALA A 489 -9.77 -24.38 -3.17
C ALA A 489 -9.98 -25.90 -3.30
N THR A 490 -9.56 -26.68 -2.31
CA THR A 490 -9.76 -28.12 -2.23
C THR A 490 -10.85 -28.49 -1.23
N PRO A 491 -11.53 -29.66 -1.35
CA PRO A 491 -12.64 -30.01 -0.46
C PRO A 491 -12.27 -30.00 1.02
N LEU A 492 -11.19 -30.67 1.36
CA LEU A 492 -10.73 -30.79 2.76
C LEU A 492 -10.35 -29.42 3.33
N LEU A 493 -9.61 -28.62 2.55
CA LEU A 493 -9.12 -27.32 2.99
C LEU A 493 -10.27 -26.32 3.18
N SER A 494 -11.20 -26.24 2.22
CA SER A 494 -12.32 -25.28 2.25
C SER A 494 -13.25 -25.53 3.45
N GLY A 495 -13.59 -26.78 3.71
CA GLY A 495 -14.42 -27.15 4.88
C GLY A 495 -13.71 -26.91 6.21
N ALA A 496 -12.46 -27.34 6.33
CA ALA A 496 -11.66 -27.16 7.54
C ALA A 496 -11.46 -25.66 7.86
N VAL A 497 -11.13 -24.85 6.86
CA VAL A 497 -10.89 -23.41 7.04
C VAL A 497 -12.16 -22.67 7.40
N PHE A 498 -13.29 -23.02 6.79
CA PHE A 498 -14.57 -22.43 7.17
C PHE A 498 -14.92 -22.76 8.63
N ALA A 499 -14.77 -24.01 9.04
CA ALA A 499 -14.97 -24.41 10.44
C ALA A 499 -14.03 -23.65 11.40
N VAL A 500 -12.73 -23.53 11.03
CA VAL A 500 -11.75 -22.75 11.81
C VAL A 500 -12.12 -21.27 11.87
N SER A 501 -12.62 -20.67 10.78
CA SER A 501 -13.05 -19.27 10.78
C SER A 501 -14.20 -19.01 11.75
N ILE A 502 -15.17 -19.92 11.82
CA ILE A 502 -16.29 -19.85 12.78
C ILE A 502 -15.79 -20.06 14.22
N LEU A 503 -14.90 -21.03 14.43
CA LEU A 503 -14.28 -21.25 15.75
C LEU A 503 -13.52 -20.01 16.23
N LEU A 504 -12.71 -19.39 15.37
CA LEU A 504 -11.97 -18.17 15.69
C LEU A 504 -12.90 -16.98 15.92
N LEU A 505 -13.99 -16.84 15.15
CA LEU A 505 -15.00 -15.80 15.37
C LEU A 505 -15.66 -16.00 16.75
N THR A 506 -16.05 -17.22 17.10
CA THR A 506 -16.65 -17.50 18.42
C THR A 506 -15.65 -17.27 19.55
N ALA A 507 -14.38 -17.62 19.37
CA ALA A 507 -13.30 -17.32 20.32
C ALA A 507 -12.99 -15.81 20.43
N ALA A 508 -13.31 -15.02 19.41
CA ALA A 508 -13.18 -13.56 19.42
C ALA A 508 -14.25 -12.88 20.30
N LEU A 509 -15.43 -13.48 20.47
CA LEU A 509 -16.55 -12.86 21.20
C LEU A 509 -16.23 -12.56 22.67
N PRO A 510 -15.63 -13.45 23.47
CA PRO A 510 -15.20 -13.12 24.82
C PRO A 510 -14.19 -11.97 24.91
N LEU A 511 -13.29 -11.86 23.90
CA LEU A 511 -12.29 -10.79 23.83
C LEU A 511 -12.91 -9.42 23.57
N SER A 512 -14.18 -9.36 23.16
CA SER A 512 -14.92 -8.12 22.95
C SER A 512 -15.00 -7.24 24.21
N ARG A 513 -14.95 -7.83 25.42
CA ARG A 513 -14.90 -7.10 26.69
C ARG A 513 -13.61 -6.26 26.80
N TRP A 514 -12.46 -6.84 26.46
CA TRP A 514 -11.19 -6.11 26.45
C TRP A 514 -11.18 -5.00 25.39
N LEU A 515 -11.74 -5.26 24.20
CA LEU A 515 -11.90 -4.25 23.16
C LEU A 515 -12.77 -3.07 23.61
N GLY A 516 -13.82 -3.33 24.40
CA GLY A 516 -14.67 -2.29 24.96
C GLY A 516 -13.94 -1.41 25.96
N LEU A 517 -13.23 -2.01 26.91
CA LEU A 517 -12.48 -1.28 27.95
C LEU A 517 -11.27 -0.52 27.40
N LEU A 518 -10.48 -1.16 26.53
CA LEU A 518 -9.33 -0.51 25.87
C LEU A 518 -9.77 0.59 24.90
N GLY A 519 -10.99 0.52 24.36
CA GLY A 519 -11.56 1.55 23.48
C GLY A 519 -11.84 2.88 24.19
N PHE A 520 -11.95 2.92 25.53
CA PHE A 520 -12.03 4.17 26.28
C PHE A 520 -10.63 4.76 26.50
N ASN A 521 -9.81 4.05 27.26
CA ASN A 521 -8.41 4.39 27.44
C ASN A 521 -7.70 3.29 28.27
N ALA A 522 -6.35 3.24 28.21
CA ALA A 522 -5.58 2.23 28.96
C ALA A 522 -5.72 2.37 30.48
N VAL A 523 -5.89 3.58 31.00
CA VAL A 523 -6.05 3.85 32.43
C VAL A 523 -7.39 3.30 32.94
N VAL A 524 -8.48 3.53 32.18
CA VAL A 524 -9.82 2.99 32.51
C VAL A 524 -9.81 1.46 32.48
N ALA A 525 -9.16 0.84 31.49
CA ALA A 525 -9.03 -0.61 31.44
C ALA A 525 -8.27 -1.16 32.65
N GLN A 526 -7.21 -0.46 33.07
CA GLN A 526 -6.38 -0.84 34.21
C GLN A 526 -7.13 -0.72 35.54
N SER A 527 -7.90 0.37 35.72
CA SER A 527 -8.75 0.54 36.91
C SER A 527 -9.89 -0.48 36.98
N ALA A 528 -10.33 -1.04 35.83
CA ALA A 528 -11.27 -2.15 35.75
C ALA A 528 -10.61 -3.54 35.92
N GLY A 529 -9.33 -3.60 36.34
CA GLY A 529 -8.62 -4.83 36.62
C GLY A 529 -8.03 -5.56 35.41
N VAL A 530 -8.02 -4.92 34.22
CA VAL A 530 -7.46 -5.53 33.00
C VAL A 530 -5.94 -5.32 32.96
N ASN A 531 -5.18 -6.41 32.81
CA ASN A 531 -3.77 -6.30 32.47
C ASN A 531 -3.64 -5.83 31.01
N VAL A 532 -3.42 -4.52 30.82
CA VAL A 532 -3.39 -3.86 29.52
C VAL A 532 -2.34 -4.46 28.58
N ALA A 533 -1.14 -4.80 29.10
CA ALA A 533 -0.08 -5.40 28.28
C ALA A 533 -0.47 -6.79 27.77
N ALA A 534 -0.99 -7.64 28.65
CA ALA A 534 -1.45 -8.99 28.29
C ALA A 534 -2.63 -8.93 27.30
N ALA A 535 -3.61 -8.05 27.56
CA ALA A 535 -4.77 -7.90 26.68
C ALA A 535 -4.35 -7.43 25.27
N ARG A 536 -3.46 -6.43 25.17
CA ARG A 536 -2.91 -5.98 23.88
C ARG A 536 -2.17 -7.09 23.15
N THR A 537 -1.33 -7.84 23.86
CA THR A 537 -0.60 -8.99 23.29
C THR A 537 -1.56 -10.00 22.69
N VAL A 538 -2.56 -10.45 23.45
CA VAL A 538 -3.54 -11.45 22.99
C VAL A 538 -4.31 -10.93 21.77
N LEU A 539 -4.78 -9.68 21.80
CA LEU A 539 -5.55 -9.10 20.69
C LEU A 539 -4.71 -8.94 19.41
N ILE A 540 -3.42 -8.56 19.54
CA ILE A 540 -2.49 -8.45 18.40
C ILE A 540 -2.18 -9.83 17.83
N VAL A 541 -1.86 -10.81 18.70
CA VAL A 541 -1.57 -12.19 18.27
C VAL A 541 -2.79 -12.81 17.60
N PHE A 542 -3.97 -12.59 18.14
CA PHE A 542 -5.21 -13.13 17.58
C PHE A 542 -5.53 -12.49 16.21
N SER A 543 -5.36 -11.17 16.08
CA SER A 543 -5.50 -10.48 14.80
C SER A 543 -4.47 -10.95 13.77
N ALA A 544 -3.22 -11.18 14.20
CA ALA A 544 -2.16 -11.70 13.35
C ALA A 544 -2.45 -13.13 12.86
N LEU A 545 -2.98 -13.99 13.73
CA LEU A 545 -3.39 -15.35 13.39
C LEU A 545 -4.49 -15.35 12.32
N LEU A 546 -5.54 -14.55 12.52
CA LEU A 546 -6.64 -14.39 11.56
C LEU A 546 -6.12 -13.90 10.20
N THR A 547 -5.23 -12.90 10.21
CA THR A 547 -4.64 -12.34 9.00
C THR A 547 -3.75 -13.35 8.27
N ALA A 548 -2.90 -14.07 9.01
CA ALA A 548 -2.01 -15.08 8.44
C ALA A 548 -2.78 -16.21 7.77
N LEU A 549 -3.81 -16.75 8.43
CA LEU A 549 -4.65 -17.81 7.88
C LEU A 549 -5.37 -17.35 6.61
N ALA A 550 -5.96 -16.15 6.61
CA ALA A 550 -6.61 -15.60 5.43
C ALA A 550 -5.61 -15.39 4.28
N THR A 551 -4.42 -14.87 4.57
CA THR A 551 -3.37 -14.64 3.57
C THR A 551 -2.87 -15.94 2.94
N LEU A 552 -2.66 -16.99 3.72
CA LEU A 552 -2.20 -18.27 3.20
C LEU A 552 -3.22 -18.93 2.27
N LEU A 553 -4.50 -18.68 2.50
CA LEU A 553 -5.58 -19.26 1.70
C LEU A 553 -5.76 -18.60 0.34
N ILE A 554 -5.81 -17.29 0.31
CA ILE A 554 -6.19 -16.52 -0.88
C ILE A 554 -5.06 -15.55 -1.29
N GLY A 555 -4.00 -15.44 -0.51
CA GLY A 555 -2.96 -14.43 -0.71
C GLY A 555 -3.21 -13.16 0.11
N PRO A 556 -2.33 -12.16 0.00
CA PRO A 556 -2.45 -10.90 0.71
C PRO A 556 -3.65 -10.11 0.18
N LEU A 557 -4.69 -9.98 1.00
CA LEU A 557 -5.89 -9.21 0.70
C LEU A 557 -5.90 -7.91 1.48
N SER A 558 -6.05 -6.81 0.77
CA SER A 558 -6.28 -5.47 1.33
C SER A 558 -7.79 -5.18 1.32
N PHE A 559 -8.25 -4.23 2.04
CA PHE A 559 -9.55 -3.62 1.95
C PHE A 559 -10.70 -4.29 2.74
N VAL A 560 -10.91 -5.60 2.72
CA VAL A 560 -12.04 -6.24 3.42
C VAL A 560 -11.98 -5.99 4.92
N GLY A 561 -10.77 -6.10 5.51
CA GLY A 561 -10.51 -5.80 6.91
C GLY A 561 -10.67 -4.33 7.29
N LEU A 562 -10.56 -3.42 6.32
CA LEU A 562 -10.84 -2.00 6.51
C LEU A 562 -12.32 -1.70 6.40
N LEU A 563 -12.95 -2.20 5.34
CA LEU A 563 -14.31 -1.88 4.95
C LEU A 563 -15.37 -2.47 5.88
N ALA A 564 -15.29 -3.76 6.18
CA ALA A 564 -16.34 -4.46 6.89
C ALA A 564 -16.60 -3.91 8.31
N PRO A 565 -15.58 -3.59 9.14
CA PRO A 565 -15.80 -2.93 10.42
C PRO A 565 -16.38 -1.52 10.29
N HIS A 566 -15.96 -0.79 9.24
CA HIS A 566 -16.46 0.55 8.97
C HIS A 566 -17.96 0.53 8.62
N LEU A 567 -18.37 -0.38 7.74
CA LEU A 567 -19.79 -0.59 7.39
C LEU A 567 -20.61 -1.04 8.59
N ALA A 568 -20.08 -1.95 9.41
CA ALA A 568 -20.76 -2.38 10.63
C ALA A 568 -21.05 -1.19 11.57
N ASN A 569 -20.06 -0.29 11.73
CA ASN A 569 -20.25 0.94 12.51
C ASN A 569 -21.32 1.87 11.91
N MET A 570 -21.34 2.03 10.59
CA MET A 570 -22.33 2.85 9.89
C MET A 570 -23.76 2.29 10.03
N LEU A 571 -23.90 0.97 10.08
CA LEU A 571 -25.17 0.28 10.34
C LEU A 571 -25.57 0.33 11.82
N GLY A 572 -24.78 0.97 12.69
CA GLY A 572 -25.08 1.16 14.10
C GLY A 572 -24.60 0.05 15.03
N ALA A 573 -23.73 -0.85 14.57
CA ALA A 573 -23.07 -1.86 15.42
C ALA A 573 -21.98 -1.21 16.29
N ARG A 574 -22.37 -0.57 17.40
CA ARG A 574 -21.44 0.19 18.25
C ARG A 574 -20.79 -0.64 19.36
N LEU A 575 -21.51 -1.63 19.87
CA LEU A 575 -20.96 -2.53 20.88
C LEU A 575 -19.91 -3.46 20.23
N PRO A 576 -18.78 -3.77 20.92
CA PRO A 576 -17.73 -4.58 20.33
C PRO A 576 -18.19 -5.94 19.78
N HIS A 577 -19.03 -6.66 20.52
CA HIS A 577 -19.58 -7.95 20.08
C HIS A 577 -20.50 -7.83 18.86
N GLN A 578 -21.36 -6.77 18.81
CA GLN A 578 -22.21 -6.50 17.64
C GLN A 578 -21.37 -6.13 16.42
N GLN A 579 -20.31 -5.34 16.61
CA GLN A 579 -19.43 -4.96 15.52
C GLN A 579 -18.66 -6.18 15.00
N LEU A 580 -18.19 -7.10 15.86
CA LEU A 580 -17.51 -8.32 15.44
C LEU A 580 -18.43 -9.20 14.57
N THR A 581 -19.66 -9.47 15.03
CA THR A 581 -20.61 -10.32 14.29
C THR A 581 -21.09 -9.64 12.99
N ALA A 582 -21.41 -8.36 13.03
CA ALA A 582 -21.83 -7.62 11.85
C ALA A 582 -20.71 -7.52 10.81
N ALA A 583 -19.50 -7.17 11.24
CA ALA A 583 -18.35 -7.09 10.34
C ALA A 583 -18.00 -8.45 9.71
N ALA A 584 -18.06 -9.53 10.48
CA ALA A 584 -17.83 -10.89 9.97
C ALA A 584 -18.84 -11.26 8.88
N LEU A 585 -20.14 -10.97 9.08
CA LEU A 585 -21.19 -11.20 8.08
C LEU A 585 -21.00 -10.34 6.84
N ILE A 586 -20.65 -9.06 7.00
CA ILE A 586 -20.37 -8.14 5.89
C ILE A 586 -19.15 -8.62 5.12
N GLY A 587 -18.05 -8.97 5.82
CA GLY A 587 -16.83 -9.46 5.20
C GLY A 587 -17.05 -10.75 4.40
N ALA A 588 -17.79 -11.70 4.96
CA ALA A 588 -18.20 -12.91 4.25
C ALA A 588 -19.02 -12.59 3.00
N THR A 589 -20.01 -11.70 3.12
CA THR A 589 -20.87 -11.30 2.00
C THR A 589 -20.07 -10.63 0.88
N VAL A 590 -19.18 -9.69 1.23
CA VAL A 590 -18.33 -8.99 0.26
C VAL A 590 -17.43 -9.97 -0.48
N MET A 591 -16.77 -10.90 0.23
CA MET A 591 -15.87 -11.88 -0.39
C MET A 591 -16.61 -12.88 -1.26
N VAL A 592 -17.79 -13.36 -0.84
CA VAL A 592 -18.61 -14.26 -1.64
C VAL A 592 -19.10 -13.59 -2.92
N LEU A 593 -19.57 -12.34 -2.84
CA LEU A 593 -19.98 -11.57 -4.01
C LEU A 593 -18.79 -11.24 -4.92
N ALA A 594 -17.62 -10.95 -4.34
CA ALA A 594 -16.41 -10.67 -5.10
C ALA A 594 -15.94 -11.91 -5.89
N ASP A 595 -15.94 -13.09 -5.26
CA ASP A 595 -15.64 -14.36 -5.95
C ASP A 595 -16.66 -14.64 -7.06
N TRP A 596 -17.94 -14.48 -6.77
CA TRP A 596 -18.99 -14.70 -7.74
C TRP A 596 -18.86 -13.75 -8.95
N LEU A 597 -18.74 -12.44 -8.72
CA LEU A 597 -18.58 -11.45 -9.79
C LEU A 597 -17.29 -11.66 -10.58
N GLY A 598 -16.19 -12.01 -9.91
CA GLY A 598 -14.92 -12.29 -10.56
C GLY A 598 -15.01 -13.42 -11.57
N ARG A 599 -15.86 -14.41 -11.32
CA ARG A 599 -16.15 -15.53 -12.26
C ARG A 599 -17.10 -15.14 -13.40
N GLN A 600 -17.88 -14.07 -13.26
CA GLN A 600 -18.90 -13.72 -14.24
C GLN A 600 -18.47 -12.62 -15.22
N ILE A 601 -17.81 -11.55 -14.71
CA ILE A 601 -17.55 -10.34 -15.50
C ILE A 601 -16.59 -10.60 -16.68
N GLY A 602 -15.58 -11.43 -16.48
CA GLY A 602 -14.55 -11.70 -17.47
C GLY A 602 -14.71 -13.03 -18.20
N PHE A 603 -15.85 -13.73 -18.05
CA PHE A 603 -16.01 -15.08 -18.62
C PHE A 603 -15.55 -15.17 -20.09
N PRO A 604 -14.74 -16.18 -20.49
CA PRO A 604 -14.34 -17.37 -19.74
C PRO A 604 -13.16 -17.19 -18.79
N TYR A 605 -12.55 -16.00 -18.73
CA TYR A 605 -11.46 -15.68 -17.83
C TYR A 605 -12.00 -15.30 -16.44
N GLU A 606 -11.22 -15.56 -15.40
CA GLU A 606 -11.61 -15.25 -14.03
C GLU A 606 -10.79 -14.10 -13.46
N ILE A 607 -11.46 -13.14 -12.85
CA ILE A 607 -10.82 -12.08 -12.06
C ILE A 607 -10.68 -12.59 -10.62
N PRO A 608 -9.47 -12.57 -10.03
CA PRO A 608 -9.26 -12.99 -8.65
C PRO A 608 -10.17 -12.26 -7.65
N ALA A 609 -10.71 -13.02 -6.70
CA ALA A 609 -11.67 -12.52 -5.72
C ALA A 609 -11.12 -11.34 -4.89
N GLY A 610 -9.82 -11.30 -4.62
CA GLY A 610 -9.16 -10.23 -3.89
C GLY A 610 -9.19 -8.89 -4.62
N LEU A 611 -8.86 -8.90 -5.91
CA LEU A 611 -8.93 -7.69 -6.75
C LEU A 611 -10.38 -7.22 -6.89
N MET A 612 -11.31 -8.16 -7.09
CA MET A 612 -12.73 -7.84 -7.20
C MET A 612 -13.30 -7.30 -5.87
N ALA A 613 -12.92 -7.85 -4.73
CA ALA A 613 -13.32 -7.34 -3.42
C ALA A 613 -12.84 -5.90 -3.21
N THR A 614 -11.63 -5.58 -3.68
CA THR A 614 -11.07 -4.22 -3.61
C THR A 614 -11.83 -3.26 -4.52
N LEU A 615 -12.22 -3.68 -5.73
CA LEU A 615 -13.04 -2.86 -6.63
C LEU A 615 -14.45 -2.61 -6.06
N LEU A 616 -15.13 -3.65 -5.59
CA LEU A 616 -16.46 -3.52 -4.99
C LEU A 616 -16.44 -2.65 -3.74
N GLY A 617 -15.55 -2.98 -2.84
CA GLY A 617 -15.45 -2.29 -1.57
C GLY A 617 -14.92 -0.87 -1.74
N GLY A 618 -13.90 -0.65 -2.57
CA GLY A 618 -13.34 0.66 -2.88
C GLY A 618 -14.36 1.56 -3.56
N GLY A 619 -15.04 1.05 -4.58
CA GLY A 619 -16.10 1.79 -5.27
C GLY A 619 -17.24 2.22 -4.33
N TYR A 620 -17.71 1.30 -3.49
CA TYR A 620 -18.73 1.62 -2.49
C TYR A 620 -18.25 2.67 -1.48
N PHE A 621 -17.01 2.54 -1.00
CA PHE A 621 -16.44 3.49 -0.05
C PHE A 621 -16.26 4.89 -0.63
N LEU A 622 -15.82 5.00 -1.89
CA LEU A 622 -15.73 6.26 -2.62
C LEU A 622 -17.10 6.95 -2.75
N LEU A 623 -18.17 6.16 -3.00
CA LEU A 623 -19.54 6.68 -3.06
C LEU A 623 -20.05 7.20 -1.71
N ILE A 624 -19.75 6.49 -0.62
CA ILE A 624 -20.16 6.90 0.73
C ILE A 624 -19.39 8.12 1.20
N MET A 625 -18.08 8.19 0.97
CA MET A 625 -17.29 9.36 1.34
C MET A 625 -17.85 10.66 0.76
N ARG A 626 -18.45 10.60 -0.40
CA ARG A 626 -19.13 11.76 -1.00
C ARG A 626 -20.38 12.18 -0.23
N ARG A 627 -21.04 11.25 0.47
CA ARG A 627 -22.26 11.52 1.26
C ARG A 627 -21.97 11.88 2.71
N MET A 628 -20.80 11.48 3.22
CA MET A 628 -20.27 11.90 4.53
C MET A 628 -19.79 13.36 4.49
#